data_e9592c16561f055c048fcb43149b3882
#
_entry.id   e9592c16561f055c048fcb43149b3882
#
_cell.length_a   1.000
_cell.length_b   1.000
_cell.length_c   1.000
_cell.angle_alpha   90.00
_cell.angle_beta   90.00
_cell.angle_gamma   90.00
#
_symmetry.space_group_name_H-M   'P 1'
#
loop_
_entity.id
_entity.type
_entity.pdbx_description
1 polymer ?
#
loop_
_entity_poly.entity_id
_entity_poly.type
_entity_poly.pdbx_seq_one_letter_code
_entity_poly.pdbx_strand_id
1 'polypeptide(L)'
;MNISDRIFERLHQINMTQKEFSELTGIAPSTISEWKSKRTNPTSEKIMIICKVLDVTPEWILSGVGKTGSRGNEIPWYVIDKRSDIGMLIEQYNRMDEKQRDRLKGYLEALRQMKE
;
A
#
# COMPACT_ATOMS: atom_id res chain seq x y z
N MET A 1 -13.77 0.27 12.19
CA MET A 1 -12.79 -0.82 12.32
C MET A 1 -11.59 -0.37 13.12
N ASN A 2 -11.15 -1.21 14.05
CA ASN A 2 -9.90 -0.98 14.75
C ASN A 2 -8.74 -1.75 14.08
N ILE A 3 -7.55 -1.65 14.65
CA ILE A 3 -6.36 -2.31 14.09
C ILE A 3 -6.56 -3.83 14.03
N SER A 4 -7.09 -4.43 15.08
CA SER A 4 -7.32 -5.87 15.14
C SER A 4 -8.30 -6.34 14.08
N ASP A 5 -9.36 -5.58 13.82
CA ASP A 5 -10.33 -5.91 12.79
C ASP A 5 -9.66 -5.98 11.41
N ARG A 6 -8.76 -5.05 11.13
CA ARG A 6 -8.01 -5.04 9.85
C ARG A 6 -7.09 -6.25 9.76
N ILE A 7 -6.45 -6.64 10.85
CA ILE A 7 -5.60 -7.82 10.88
C ILE A 7 -6.40 -9.07 10.50
N PHE A 8 -7.55 -9.28 11.12
CA PHE A 8 -8.37 -10.45 10.83
C PHE A 8 -8.96 -10.41 9.43
N GLU A 9 -9.33 -9.25 8.95
CA GLU A 9 -9.76 -9.08 7.56
C GLU A 9 -8.66 -9.51 6.58
N ARG A 10 -7.42 -9.07 6.84
CA ARG A 10 -6.30 -9.43 5.98
C ARG A 10 -5.99 -10.92 6.03
N LEU A 11 -6.03 -11.52 7.23
CA LEU A 11 -5.85 -12.97 7.37
C LEU A 11 -6.84 -13.74 6.51
N HIS A 12 -8.09 -13.29 6.51
CA HIS A 12 -9.12 -13.89 5.69
C HIS A 12 -8.81 -13.73 4.20
N GLN A 13 -8.38 -12.56 3.77
CA GLN A 13 -8.05 -12.28 2.36
C GLN A 13 -6.94 -13.19 1.83
N ILE A 14 -5.92 -13.47 2.63
CA ILE A 14 -4.77 -14.26 2.21
C ILE A 14 -4.87 -15.73 2.63
N ASN A 15 -5.99 -16.12 3.19
CA ASN A 15 -6.23 -17.50 3.67
C ASN A 15 -5.18 -17.97 4.67
N MET A 16 -4.74 -17.08 5.55
CA MET A 16 -3.80 -17.42 6.61
C MET A 16 -4.56 -17.69 7.89
N THR A 17 -4.24 -18.80 8.56
CA THR A 17 -4.86 -19.14 9.85
C THR A 17 -4.21 -18.34 10.99
N GLN A 18 -4.92 -18.20 12.11
CA GLN A 18 -4.35 -17.57 13.30
C GLN A 18 -3.12 -18.32 13.79
N LYS A 19 -3.10 -19.63 13.65
CA LYS A 19 -1.95 -20.46 14.03
C LYS A 19 -0.73 -20.11 13.19
N GLU A 20 -0.89 -20.05 11.88
CA GLU A 20 0.19 -19.67 10.96
C GLU A 20 0.70 -18.26 11.27
N PHE A 21 -0.22 -17.34 11.49
CA PHE A 21 0.13 -15.96 11.84
C PHE A 21 0.91 -15.89 13.15
N SER A 22 0.49 -16.66 14.15
CA SER A 22 1.21 -16.78 15.43
C SER A 22 2.62 -17.29 15.22
N GLU A 23 2.80 -18.32 14.42
CA GLU A 23 4.11 -18.91 14.15
C GLU A 23 5.04 -17.94 13.43
N LEU A 24 4.50 -17.20 12.46
CA LEU A 24 5.31 -16.27 11.65
C LEU A 24 5.66 -14.99 12.40
N THR A 25 4.81 -14.51 13.27
CA THR A 25 5.05 -13.27 14.03
C THR A 25 5.71 -13.50 15.39
N GLY A 26 5.63 -14.71 15.91
CA GLY A 26 6.07 -14.99 17.28
C GLY A 26 5.11 -14.48 18.34
N ILE A 27 3.92 -14.07 17.98
CA ILE A 27 2.90 -13.60 18.92
C ILE A 27 2.10 -14.80 19.41
N ALA A 28 1.90 -14.87 20.73
CA ALA A 28 1.17 -16.00 21.33
C ALA A 28 -0.27 -16.10 20.80
N PRO A 29 -0.76 -17.33 20.54
CA PRO A 29 -2.14 -17.49 20.08
C PRO A 29 -3.19 -16.91 21.04
N SER A 30 -2.93 -16.96 22.33
CA SER A 30 -3.82 -16.37 23.33
C SER A 30 -3.93 -14.86 23.18
N THR A 31 -2.84 -14.19 22.84
CA THR A 31 -2.82 -12.74 22.58
C THR A 31 -3.67 -12.40 21.37
N ILE A 32 -3.53 -13.18 20.29
CA ILE A 32 -4.31 -12.97 19.07
C ILE A 32 -5.81 -13.18 19.35
N SER A 33 -6.14 -14.19 20.12
CA SER A 33 -7.53 -14.45 20.53
C SER A 33 -8.11 -13.32 21.37
N GLU A 34 -7.30 -12.71 22.22
CA GLU A 34 -7.72 -11.56 23.03
C GLU A 34 -8.06 -10.35 22.16
N TRP A 35 -7.32 -10.11 21.10
CA TRP A 35 -7.64 -9.03 20.19
C TRP A 35 -9.06 -9.16 19.63
N LYS A 36 -9.44 -10.39 19.33
CA LYS A 36 -10.76 -10.67 18.77
C LYS A 36 -11.86 -10.59 19.84
N SER A 37 -11.66 -11.23 20.99
CA SER A 37 -12.69 -11.34 22.03
C SER A 37 -12.86 -10.05 22.83
N LYS A 38 -11.76 -9.37 23.13
CA LYS A 38 -11.75 -8.15 23.93
C LYS A 38 -11.65 -6.87 23.09
N ARG A 39 -11.51 -7.01 21.76
CA ARG A 39 -11.36 -5.92 20.82
C ARG A 39 -10.19 -4.99 21.17
N THR A 40 -9.13 -5.58 21.68
CA THR A 40 -7.89 -4.85 21.95
C THR A 40 -7.03 -4.83 20.71
N ASN A 41 -6.01 -3.98 20.72
CA ASN A 41 -5.09 -3.82 19.61
C ASN A 41 -3.70 -4.32 19.98
N PRO A 42 -2.89 -4.74 18.97
CA PRO A 42 -1.50 -5.06 19.23
C PRO A 42 -0.72 -3.82 19.70
N THR A 43 0.38 -4.06 20.42
CA THR A 43 1.27 -2.98 20.83
C THR A 43 2.03 -2.43 19.62
N SER A 44 2.50 -1.20 19.72
CA SER A 44 3.26 -0.56 18.63
C SER A 44 4.50 -1.35 18.24
N GLU A 45 5.12 -2.04 19.18
CA GLU A 45 6.30 -2.88 18.92
C GLU A 45 6.02 -4.02 17.94
N LYS A 46 4.79 -4.51 17.93
CA LYS A 46 4.38 -5.63 17.08
C LYS A 46 3.94 -5.20 15.68
N ILE A 47 3.62 -3.93 15.50
CA ILE A 47 3.05 -3.44 14.22
C ILE A 47 3.95 -3.75 13.03
N MET A 48 5.25 -3.53 13.14
CA MET A 48 6.16 -3.73 12.01
C MET A 48 6.23 -5.18 11.58
N ILE A 49 6.34 -6.12 12.52
CA ILE A 49 6.37 -7.54 12.15
C ILE A 49 5.03 -8.01 11.59
N ILE A 50 3.94 -7.50 12.11
CA ILE A 50 2.61 -7.80 11.60
C ILE A 50 2.48 -7.33 10.15
N CYS A 51 2.88 -6.10 9.86
CA CYS A 51 2.84 -5.57 8.50
C CYS A 51 3.69 -6.40 7.54
N LYS A 52 4.86 -6.81 7.97
CA LYS A 52 5.76 -7.63 7.16
C LYS A 52 5.15 -8.98 6.83
N VAL A 53 4.58 -9.65 7.82
CA VAL A 53 3.98 -10.97 7.64
C VAL A 53 2.74 -10.91 6.77
N LEU A 54 1.90 -9.90 6.95
CA LEU A 54 0.66 -9.73 6.21
C LEU A 54 0.84 -9.03 4.86
N ASP A 55 2.03 -8.53 4.57
CA ASP A 55 2.33 -7.78 3.36
C ASP A 55 1.38 -6.57 3.21
N VAL A 56 1.31 -5.78 4.26
CA VAL A 56 0.50 -4.55 4.30
C VAL A 56 1.37 -3.39 4.76
N THR A 57 0.89 -2.17 4.51
CA THR A 57 1.59 -0.97 4.98
C THR A 57 1.15 -0.62 6.40
N PRO A 58 2.04 0.02 7.19
CA PRO A 58 1.64 0.54 8.50
C PRO A 58 0.49 1.54 8.41
N GLU A 59 0.43 2.35 7.35
CA GLU A 59 -0.66 3.29 7.15
C GLU A 59 -2.00 2.58 7.07
N TRP A 60 -2.08 1.50 6.30
CA TRP A 60 -3.32 0.75 6.18
C TRP A 60 -3.72 0.11 7.49
N ILE A 61 -2.77 -0.52 8.18
CA ILE A 61 -3.08 -1.24 9.42
C ILE A 61 -3.55 -0.28 10.51
N LEU A 62 -2.94 0.91 10.59
CA LEU A 62 -3.22 1.88 11.64
C LEU A 62 -4.47 2.72 11.37
N SER A 63 -4.71 3.10 10.13
CA SER A 63 -5.76 4.05 9.80
C SER A 63 -6.81 3.53 8.84
N GLY A 64 -6.53 2.44 8.15
CA GLY A 64 -7.40 1.94 7.09
C GLY A 64 -7.33 2.76 5.80
N VAL A 65 -6.42 3.72 5.73
CA VAL A 65 -6.23 4.54 4.54
C VAL A 65 -5.40 3.77 3.52
N GLY A 66 -5.80 3.85 2.26
CA GLY A 66 -5.16 3.12 1.20
C GLY A 66 -5.96 1.90 0.80
N LYS A 67 -5.48 1.20 -0.19
CA LYS A 67 -6.14 -0.01 -0.67
C LYS A 67 -5.82 -1.17 0.24
N THR A 68 -6.72 -2.15 0.26
CA THR A 68 -6.61 -3.33 1.09
C THR A 68 -5.27 -4.02 0.95
N GLY A 69 -4.31 -3.57 1.69
CA GLY A 69 -3.11 -4.21 2.13
C GLY A 69 -2.18 -4.92 1.17
N SER A 70 -2.55 -5.23 -0.03
CA SER A 70 -1.65 -5.92 -0.96
C SER A 70 -0.77 -4.92 -1.70
N ARG A 71 0.52 -5.19 -1.77
CA ARG A 71 1.45 -4.35 -2.54
C ARG A 71 1.07 -4.25 -4.01
N GLY A 72 0.50 -5.30 -4.57
CA GLY A 72 0.03 -5.29 -5.93
C GLY A 72 -1.12 -4.34 -6.19
N ASN A 73 -1.82 -3.92 -5.14
CA ASN A 73 -2.95 -3.01 -5.23
C ASN A 73 -2.59 -1.57 -4.86
N GLU A 74 -1.34 -1.32 -4.49
CA GLU A 74 -0.90 0.02 -4.18
C GLU A 74 -0.68 0.83 -5.44
N ILE A 75 -0.94 2.13 -5.35
CA ILE A 75 -0.59 3.06 -6.43
C ILE A 75 0.93 3.22 -6.40
N PRO A 76 1.61 2.96 -7.54
CA PRO A 76 3.05 3.16 -7.56
C PRO A 76 3.42 4.62 -7.34
N TRP A 77 4.45 4.83 -6.55
CA TRP A 77 4.95 6.15 -6.22
C TRP A 77 6.34 6.36 -6.77
N TYR A 78 6.61 7.58 -7.18
CA TYR A 78 7.94 7.99 -7.58
C TYR A 78 8.33 9.24 -6.82
N VAL A 79 9.55 9.26 -6.30
CA VAL A 79 10.12 10.47 -5.72
C VAL A 79 10.94 11.14 -6.82
N ILE A 80 10.55 12.35 -7.21
CA ILE A 80 11.14 13.06 -8.33
C ILE A 80 11.67 14.42 -7.85
N ASP A 81 12.94 14.67 -8.14
CA ASP A 81 13.54 15.99 -7.88
C ASP A 81 12.96 16.99 -8.86
N LYS A 82 12.41 18.08 -8.36
CA LYS A 82 11.84 19.16 -9.17
C LYS A 82 12.83 19.75 -10.17
N ARG A 83 14.11 19.67 -9.86
CA ARG A 83 15.19 20.22 -10.72
C ARG A 83 15.64 19.25 -11.79
N SER A 84 15.19 18.01 -11.75
CA SER A 84 15.49 17.04 -12.79
C SER A 84 14.69 17.33 -14.05
N ASP A 85 15.10 16.76 -15.16
CA ASP A 85 14.38 16.90 -16.42
C ASP A 85 12.93 16.45 -16.32
N ILE A 86 12.69 15.31 -15.62
CA ILE A 86 11.35 14.81 -15.40
C ILE A 86 10.54 15.74 -14.52
N GLY A 87 11.16 16.30 -13.45
CA GLY A 87 10.50 17.27 -12.60
C GLY A 87 10.05 18.50 -13.35
N MET A 88 10.89 19.00 -14.23
CA MET A 88 10.57 20.15 -15.09
C MET A 88 9.44 19.83 -16.07
N LEU A 89 9.44 18.63 -16.63
CA LEU A 89 8.35 18.17 -17.51
C LEU A 89 7.03 18.08 -16.76
N ILE A 90 7.06 17.61 -15.52
CA ILE A 90 5.86 17.54 -14.68
C ILE A 90 5.28 18.93 -14.42
N GLU A 91 6.12 19.90 -14.12
CA GLU A 91 5.66 21.28 -13.95
C GLU A 91 5.02 21.83 -15.20
N GLN A 92 5.62 21.60 -16.35
CA GLN A 92 5.06 22.02 -17.62
C GLN A 92 3.74 21.33 -17.91
N TYR A 93 3.66 20.04 -17.65
CA TYR A 93 2.43 19.27 -17.83
C TYR A 93 1.29 19.83 -16.95
N ASN A 94 1.59 20.20 -15.72
CA ASN A 94 0.60 20.76 -14.82
C ASN A 94 0.06 22.12 -15.26
N ARG A 95 0.83 22.84 -16.07
CA ARG A 95 0.41 24.15 -16.62
C ARG A 95 -0.37 24.01 -17.94
N MET A 96 -0.35 22.83 -18.54
CA MET A 96 -1.03 22.57 -19.80
C MET A 96 -2.54 22.48 -19.61
N ASP A 97 -3.29 22.94 -20.62
CA ASP A 97 -4.71 22.67 -20.67
C ASP A 97 -4.98 21.25 -21.21
N GLU A 98 -6.23 20.86 -21.27
CA GLU A 98 -6.62 19.53 -21.70
C GLU A 98 -6.17 19.22 -23.12
N LYS A 99 -6.32 20.18 -24.03
CA LYS A 99 -5.92 20.00 -25.44
C LYS A 99 -4.42 19.79 -25.56
N GLN A 100 -3.63 20.55 -24.84
CA GLN A 100 -2.18 20.42 -24.84
C GLN A 100 -1.74 19.08 -24.29
N ARG A 101 -2.38 18.62 -23.22
CA ARG A 101 -2.09 17.29 -22.64
C ARG A 101 -2.42 16.17 -23.61
N ASP A 102 -3.52 16.28 -24.33
CA ASP A 102 -3.90 15.29 -25.33
C ASP A 102 -2.89 15.23 -26.48
N ARG A 103 -2.41 16.38 -26.94
CA ARG A 103 -1.36 16.44 -27.96
C ARG A 103 -0.07 15.80 -27.48
N LEU A 104 0.31 16.07 -26.24
CA LEU A 104 1.50 15.47 -25.64
C LEU A 104 1.38 13.96 -25.59
N LYS A 105 0.24 13.44 -25.17
CA LYS A 105 -0.01 12.00 -25.12
C LYS A 105 0.10 11.37 -26.51
N GLY A 106 -0.45 12.03 -27.54
CA GLY A 106 -0.35 11.57 -28.91
C GLY A 106 1.09 11.53 -29.41
N TYR A 107 1.86 12.55 -29.07
CA TYR A 107 3.27 12.61 -29.43
C TYR A 107 4.07 11.48 -28.77
N LEU A 108 3.82 11.24 -27.48
CA LEU A 108 4.48 10.16 -26.75
C LEU A 108 4.13 8.80 -27.33
N GLU A 109 2.88 8.60 -27.70
CA GLU A 109 2.44 7.36 -28.34
C GLU A 109 3.15 7.14 -29.69
N ALA A 110 3.29 8.20 -30.49
CA ALA A 110 4.01 8.15 -31.74
C ALA A 110 5.48 7.77 -31.55
N LEU A 111 6.13 8.36 -30.54
CA LEU A 111 7.51 8.01 -30.20
C LEU A 111 7.66 6.56 -29.80
N ARG A 112 6.68 6.05 -29.03
CA ARG A 112 6.69 4.65 -28.58
C ARG A 112 6.58 3.70 -29.76
N GLN A 113 5.76 4.04 -30.76
CA GLN A 113 5.60 3.23 -31.98
C GLN A 113 6.83 3.25 -32.87
N MET A 114 7.56 4.34 -32.86
CA MET A 114 8.80 4.47 -33.63
C MET A 114 9.95 3.67 -33.02
N LYS A 115 9.84 3.31 -31.78
CA LYS A 115 10.87 2.54 -31.07
C LYS A 115 10.68 1.06 -31.37
N GLU A 116 11.71 0.44 -31.84
CA GLU A 116 11.70 -1.00 -32.09
C GLU A 116 12.50 -1.77 -31.08
#